data_bba998e7ed3a3e5424b77f75765077db
#
_entry.id   bba998e7ed3a3e5424b77f75765077db
#
_cell.length_a   1.000
_cell.length_b   1.000
_cell.length_c   1.000
_cell.angle_alpha   90.00
_cell.angle_beta   90.00
_cell.angle_gamma   90.00
#
_symmetry.space_group_name_H-M   'P 1'
#
loop_
_entity.id
_entity.type
_entity.pdbx_description
1 polymer ?
#
loop_
_entity_poly.entity_id
_entity_poly.type
_entity_poly.pdbx_seq_one_letter_code
_entity_poly.pdbx_strand_id
1 'polypeptide(L)'
;MSAGFRLIDLETWPRREHYEAYFKNTPCTWSMTVQLDVTGLVKQGAKLYPALLYACGKVANRHEEFRMSLDEAGRPGVWDELHTSYTVFHKDTETFSCLWTPYYEDPAEYFAAYQHDLALGRGGGL
;
A
#
# COMPACT_ATOMS: atom_id res chain seq x y z
N MET A 1 1.01 4.06 -16.78
CA MET A 1 0.94 2.62 -17.10
C MET A 1 0.20 1.90 -15.99
N SER A 2 -0.73 1.03 -16.33
CA SER A 2 -1.36 0.16 -15.35
C SER A 2 -0.37 -0.92 -14.90
N ALA A 3 -0.33 -1.21 -13.61
CA ALA A 3 0.45 -2.32 -13.09
C ALA A 3 -0.09 -3.65 -13.65
N GLY A 4 0.79 -4.56 -13.99
CA GLY A 4 0.42 -5.89 -14.43
C GLY A 4 0.03 -6.80 -13.27
N PHE A 5 -0.87 -7.74 -13.52
CA PHE A 5 -1.27 -8.76 -12.58
C PHE A 5 -0.93 -10.13 -13.15
N ARG A 6 -0.11 -10.89 -12.43
CA ARG A 6 0.36 -12.20 -12.87
C ARG A 6 -0.27 -13.28 -11.99
N LEU A 7 -1.02 -14.18 -12.62
CA LEU A 7 -1.60 -15.31 -11.89
C LEU A 7 -0.51 -16.26 -11.39
N ILE A 8 -0.73 -16.82 -10.20
CA ILE A 8 0.13 -17.85 -9.64
C ILE A 8 -0.33 -19.20 -10.17
N ASP A 9 0.64 -19.99 -10.66
CA ASP A 9 0.38 -21.39 -11.03
C ASP A 9 0.33 -22.24 -9.77
N LEU A 10 -0.88 -22.62 -9.35
CA LEU A 10 -1.09 -23.41 -8.14
C LEU A 10 -0.46 -24.80 -8.22
N GLU A 11 -0.27 -25.34 -9.43
CA GLU A 11 0.33 -26.68 -9.60
C GLU A 11 1.79 -26.72 -9.15
N THR A 12 2.50 -25.61 -9.31
CA THR A 12 3.92 -25.49 -9.01
C THR A 12 4.25 -24.59 -7.83
N TRP A 13 3.25 -23.93 -7.26
CA TRP A 13 3.48 -22.96 -6.19
C TRP A 13 3.85 -23.64 -4.87
N PRO A 14 5.05 -23.41 -4.32
CA PRO A 14 5.49 -24.07 -3.09
C PRO A 14 4.64 -23.75 -1.85
N ARG A 15 3.89 -22.63 -1.89
CA ARG A 15 3.04 -22.20 -0.78
C ARG A 15 1.57 -22.57 -0.94
N ARG A 16 1.24 -23.39 -1.91
CA ARG A 16 -0.13 -23.81 -2.18
C ARG A 16 -0.80 -24.40 -0.94
N GLU A 17 -0.13 -25.29 -0.24
CA GLU A 17 -0.66 -25.94 0.96
C GLU A 17 -1.05 -24.94 2.04
N HIS A 18 -0.19 -23.96 2.31
CA HIS A 18 -0.45 -22.89 3.28
C HIS A 18 -1.60 -21.99 2.85
N TYR A 19 -1.67 -21.66 1.57
CA TYR A 19 -2.75 -20.88 1.00
C TYR A 19 -4.10 -21.60 1.18
N GLU A 20 -4.16 -22.89 0.84
CA GLU A 20 -5.38 -23.66 0.98
C GLU A 20 -5.80 -23.81 2.46
N ALA A 21 -4.85 -24.06 3.35
CA ALA A 21 -5.13 -24.22 4.78
C ALA A 21 -5.62 -22.94 5.44
N TYR A 22 -4.91 -21.82 5.23
CA TYR A 22 -5.10 -20.60 6.03
C TYR A 22 -5.88 -19.50 5.30
N PHE A 23 -6.20 -19.69 4.06
CA PHE A 23 -7.03 -18.76 3.31
C PHE A 23 -8.38 -19.36 2.94
N LYS A 24 -8.41 -20.59 2.47
CA LYS A 24 -9.63 -21.25 2.02
C LYS A 24 -10.31 -22.10 3.11
N ASN A 25 -9.57 -23.02 3.74
CA ASN A 25 -10.16 -24.01 4.64
C ASN A 25 -10.38 -23.45 6.05
N THR A 26 -9.40 -22.75 6.58
CA THR A 26 -9.48 -22.11 7.91
C THR A 26 -9.01 -20.67 7.78
N PRO A 27 -9.84 -19.77 7.23
CA PRO A 27 -9.43 -18.38 7.06
C PRO A 27 -9.02 -17.76 8.38
N CYS A 28 -7.86 -17.13 8.41
CA CYS A 28 -7.35 -16.42 9.57
C CYS A 28 -6.72 -15.10 9.16
N THR A 29 -6.85 -14.13 10.02
CA THR A 29 -6.16 -12.84 9.91
C THR A 29 -5.38 -12.60 11.18
N TRP A 30 -4.38 -11.75 11.09
CA TRP A 30 -3.60 -11.36 12.25
C TRP A 30 -3.22 -9.88 12.14
N SER A 31 -2.96 -9.29 13.27
CA SER A 31 -2.44 -7.93 13.35
C SER A 31 -1.35 -7.87 14.41
N MET A 32 -0.44 -6.93 14.24
CA MET A 32 0.69 -6.77 15.14
C MET A 32 1.01 -5.29 15.26
N THR A 33 1.32 -4.85 16.47
CA THR A 33 1.80 -3.50 16.72
C THR A 33 3.31 -3.57 16.98
N VAL A 34 4.06 -2.73 16.28
CA VAL A 34 5.49 -2.59 16.46
C VAL A 34 5.82 -1.14 16.80
N GLN A 35 6.92 -0.96 17.54
CA GLN A 35 7.43 0.38 17.83
C GLN A 35 8.55 0.73 16.85
N LEU A 36 8.47 1.92 16.28
CA LEU A 36 9.49 2.45 15.37
C LEU A 36 10.06 3.73 15.96
N ASP A 37 11.38 3.84 15.99
CA ASP A 37 12.04 5.08 16.37
C ASP A 37 12.08 6.01 15.17
N VAL A 38 11.29 7.07 15.22
CA VAL A 38 11.18 8.08 14.14
C VAL A 38 11.90 9.39 14.50
N THR A 39 12.70 9.39 15.55
CA THR A 39 13.40 10.58 16.05
C THR A 39 14.21 11.26 14.93
N GLY A 40 14.92 10.49 14.12
CA GLY A 40 15.71 11.02 13.03
C GLY A 40 14.89 11.76 11.98
N LEU A 41 13.73 11.22 11.62
CA LEU A 41 12.80 11.86 10.67
C LEU A 41 12.27 13.18 11.23
N VAL A 42 11.84 13.17 12.48
CA VAL A 42 11.30 14.37 13.14
C VAL A 42 12.36 15.46 13.25
N LYS A 43 13.59 15.13 13.61
CA LYS A 43 14.70 16.08 13.70
C LYS A 43 15.07 16.71 12.37
N GLN A 44 14.87 15.99 11.27
CA GLN A 44 15.09 16.50 9.91
C GLN A 44 13.92 17.34 9.39
N GLY A 45 12.86 17.51 10.19
CA GLY A 45 11.68 18.24 9.78
C GLY A 45 10.78 17.51 8.79
N ALA A 46 10.97 16.19 8.62
CA ALA A 46 10.15 15.40 7.73
C ALA A 46 8.73 15.25 8.30
N LYS A 47 7.74 15.32 7.41
CA LYS A 47 6.37 15.02 7.77
C LYS A 47 6.22 13.52 7.87
N LEU A 48 5.75 13.05 9.02
CA LEU A 48 5.72 11.62 9.33
C LEU A 48 4.80 10.82 8.41
N TYR A 49 3.59 11.34 8.15
CA TYR A 49 2.59 10.60 7.37
C TYR A 49 3.07 10.25 5.95
N PRO A 50 3.50 11.22 5.11
CA PRO A 50 4.02 10.88 3.79
C PRO A 50 5.31 10.05 3.84
N ALA A 51 6.15 10.24 4.85
CA ALA A 51 7.36 9.42 5.02
C ALA A 51 7.01 7.96 5.27
N LEU A 52 6.02 7.67 6.10
CA LEU A 52 5.55 6.31 6.37
C LEU A 52 4.85 5.71 5.15
N LEU A 53 4.04 6.48 4.43
CA LEU A 53 3.42 6.02 3.18
C LEU A 53 4.48 5.60 2.15
N TYR A 54 5.50 6.43 1.97
CA TYR A 54 6.62 6.10 1.09
C TYR A 54 7.34 4.83 1.53
N ALA A 55 7.67 4.73 2.82
CA ALA A 55 8.39 3.58 3.35
C ALA A 55 7.59 2.28 3.19
N CYS A 56 6.29 2.30 3.48
CA CYS A 56 5.42 1.15 3.29
C CYS A 56 5.32 0.75 1.82
N GLY A 57 5.15 1.72 0.92
CA GLY A 57 5.14 1.48 -0.52
C GLY A 57 6.43 0.86 -1.01
N LYS A 58 7.55 1.36 -0.54
CA LYS A 58 8.88 0.84 -0.89
C LYS A 58 9.06 -0.60 -0.45
N VAL A 59 8.70 -0.92 0.78
CA VAL A 59 8.80 -2.30 1.31
C VAL A 59 7.85 -3.23 0.56
N ALA A 60 6.61 -2.84 0.35
CA ALA A 60 5.63 -3.65 -0.37
C ALA A 60 6.10 -3.97 -1.80
N ASN A 61 6.72 -3.00 -2.47
CA ASN A 61 7.23 -3.19 -3.83
C ASN A 61 8.54 -4.00 -3.91
N ARG A 62 9.14 -4.30 -2.76
CA ARG A 62 10.31 -5.20 -2.67
C ARG A 62 9.96 -6.63 -2.31
N HIS A 63 8.74 -6.89 -1.86
CA HIS A 63 8.32 -8.20 -1.40
C HIS A 63 7.03 -8.64 -2.08
N GLU A 64 7.14 -9.68 -2.89
CA GLU A 64 6.03 -10.24 -3.65
C GLU A 64 4.83 -10.60 -2.76
N GLU A 65 5.09 -11.07 -1.54
CA GLU A 65 4.07 -11.48 -0.59
C GLU A 65 3.11 -10.35 -0.22
N PHE A 66 3.57 -9.10 -0.24
CA PHE A 66 2.73 -7.93 0.03
C PHE A 66 1.94 -7.46 -1.19
N ARG A 67 2.24 -8.00 -2.38
CA ARG A 67 1.56 -7.64 -3.63
C ARG A 67 0.60 -8.72 -4.12
N MET A 68 0.36 -9.74 -3.30
CA MET A 68 -0.56 -10.83 -3.64
C MET A 68 -2.01 -10.39 -3.48
N SER A 69 -2.85 -10.83 -4.40
CA SER A 69 -4.28 -10.53 -4.42
C SER A 69 -5.03 -11.62 -5.16
N LEU A 70 -6.34 -11.46 -5.25
CA LEU A 70 -7.18 -12.33 -6.05
C LEU A 70 -7.74 -11.56 -7.24
N ASP A 71 -7.90 -12.24 -8.37
CA ASP A 71 -8.62 -11.67 -9.51
C ASP A 71 -10.14 -11.77 -9.32
N GLU A 72 -10.91 -11.33 -10.30
CA GLU A 72 -12.37 -11.37 -10.25
C GLU A 72 -12.94 -12.79 -10.15
N ALA A 73 -12.20 -13.78 -10.62
CA ALA A 73 -12.57 -15.18 -10.52
C ALA A 73 -12.12 -15.85 -9.21
N GLY A 74 -11.49 -15.09 -8.30
CA GLY A 74 -10.98 -15.61 -7.03
C GLY A 74 -9.65 -16.35 -7.15
N ARG A 75 -8.92 -16.17 -8.24
CA ARG A 75 -7.62 -16.83 -8.46
C ARG A 75 -6.49 -15.98 -7.88
N PRO A 76 -5.54 -16.58 -7.14
CA PRO A 76 -4.43 -15.83 -6.57
C PRO A 76 -3.43 -15.39 -7.62
N GLY A 77 -2.89 -14.20 -7.44
CA GLY A 77 -1.88 -13.63 -8.30
C GLY A 77 -1.08 -12.54 -7.59
N VAL A 78 -0.17 -11.93 -8.30
CA VAL A 78 0.74 -10.92 -7.78
C VAL A 78 0.72 -9.70 -8.69
N TRP A 79 0.55 -8.53 -8.10
CA TRP A 79 0.71 -7.27 -8.82
C TRP A 79 2.19 -6.95 -9.01
N ASP A 80 2.53 -6.40 -10.16
CA ASP A 80 3.91 -5.96 -10.44
C ASP A 80 4.31 -4.79 -9.55
N GLU A 81 3.36 -3.92 -9.27
CA GLU A 81 3.59 -2.72 -8.48
C GLU A 81 2.32 -2.35 -7.71
N LEU A 82 2.49 -1.88 -6.48
CA LEU A 82 1.43 -1.31 -5.67
C LEU A 82 1.65 0.19 -5.48
N HIS A 83 0.55 0.91 -5.48
CA HIS A 83 0.52 2.34 -5.16
C HIS A 83 0.02 2.53 -3.72
N THR A 84 0.20 3.73 -3.19
CA THR A 84 -0.28 4.04 -1.85
C THR A 84 -1.68 4.66 -1.91
N SER A 85 -2.57 4.17 -1.07
CA SER A 85 -3.91 4.73 -0.88
C SER A 85 -4.04 5.17 0.58
N TYR A 86 -4.60 6.34 0.79
CA TYR A 86 -4.62 6.95 2.11
C TYR A 86 -5.80 7.91 2.26
N THR A 87 -6.10 8.28 3.51
CA THR A 87 -7.17 9.22 3.81
C THR A 87 -6.60 10.58 4.18
N VAL A 88 -7.34 11.62 3.85
CA VAL A 88 -7.05 12.99 4.23
C VAL A 88 -8.25 13.55 4.98
N PHE A 89 -8.04 13.96 6.22
CA PHE A 89 -9.08 14.50 7.06
C PHE A 89 -9.34 15.97 6.74
N HIS A 90 -10.62 16.34 6.64
CA HIS A 90 -11.08 17.71 6.43
C HIS A 90 -11.63 18.23 7.74
N LYS A 91 -10.86 19.08 8.39
CA LYS A 91 -11.14 19.58 9.75
C LYS A 91 -12.37 20.46 9.82
N ASP A 92 -12.65 21.20 8.74
CA ASP A 92 -13.78 22.12 8.64
C ASP A 92 -15.13 21.42 8.56
N THR A 93 -15.17 20.25 7.92
CA THR A 93 -16.39 19.45 7.73
C THR A 93 -16.42 18.19 8.59
N GLU A 94 -15.32 17.88 9.27
CA GLU A 94 -15.12 16.65 10.04
C GLU A 94 -15.36 15.38 9.19
N THR A 95 -15.00 15.45 7.91
CA THR A 95 -15.07 14.36 6.95
C THR A 95 -13.68 14.00 6.45
N PHE A 96 -13.59 13.02 5.57
CA PHE A 96 -12.31 12.65 4.95
C PHE A 96 -12.49 12.32 3.47
N SER A 97 -11.42 12.47 2.73
CA SER A 97 -11.32 12.01 1.34
C SER A 97 -10.33 10.85 1.26
N CYS A 98 -10.58 9.94 0.32
CA CYS A 98 -9.63 8.88 -0.02
C CYS A 98 -8.84 9.31 -1.25
N LEU A 99 -7.54 9.31 -1.12
CA LEU A 99 -6.62 9.66 -2.20
C LEU A 99 -5.69 8.49 -2.46
N TRP A 100 -5.01 8.55 -3.59
CA TRP A 100 -3.94 7.61 -3.89
C TRP A 100 -2.83 8.33 -4.64
N THR A 101 -1.60 7.86 -4.44
CA THR A 101 -0.42 8.39 -5.10
C THR A 101 0.36 7.23 -5.69
N PRO A 102 0.77 7.31 -6.97
CA PRO A 102 1.62 6.29 -7.55
C PRO A 102 2.92 6.12 -6.77
N TYR A 103 3.43 4.89 -6.74
CA TYR A 103 4.73 4.64 -6.16
C TYR A 103 5.83 5.13 -7.09
N TYR A 104 6.85 5.73 -6.51
CA TYR A 104 8.10 6.10 -7.18
C TYR A 104 9.26 5.62 -6.33
N GLU A 105 10.29 5.08 -6.95
CA GLU A 105 11.49 4.64 -6.23
C GLU A 105 12.24 5.82 -5.61
N ASP A 106 12.32 6.94 -6.31
CA ASP A 106 12.92 8.17 -5.80
C ASP A 106 11.98 8.87 -4.81
N PRO A 107 12.41 9.06 -3.55
CA PRO A 107 11.58 9.74 -2.55
C PRO A 107 11.18 11.16 -2.95
N ALA A 108 12.04 11.90 -3.64
CA ALA A 108 11.72 13.26 -4.08
C ALA A 108 10.57 13.28 -5.09
N GLU A 109 10.55 12.33 -6.02
CA GLU A 109 9.44 12.17 -6.98
C GLU A 109 8.15 11.79 -6.26
N TYR A 110 8.23 10.86 -5.31
CA TYR A 110 7.06 10.43 -4.54
C TYR A 110 6.47 11.58 -3.74
N PHE A 111 7.29 12.33 -3.01
CA PHE A 111 6.80 13.45 -2.20
C PHE A 111 6.21 14.58 -3.04
N ALA A 112 6.77 14.84 -4.22
CA ALA A 112 6.19 15.81 -5.16
C ALA A 112 4.81 15.38 -5.65
N ALA A 113 4.66 14.10 -6.03
CA ALA A 113 3.38 13.53 -6.44
C ALA A 113 2.36 13.55 -5.29
N TYR A 114 2.79 13.19 -4.09
CA TYR A 114 1.94 13.25 -2.89
C TYR A 114 1.41 14.66 -2.64
N GLN A 115 2.27 15.68 -2.72
CA GLN A 115 1.86 17.07 -2.53
C GLN A 115 0.87 17.52 -3.60
N HIS A 116 1.08 17.11 -4.84
CA HIS A 116 0.18 17.41 -5.95
C HIS A 116 -1.21 16.79 -5.71
N ASP A 117 -1.25 15.50 -5.37
CA ASP A 117 -2.50 14.78 -5.12
C ASP A 117 -3.24 15.34 -3.90
N LEU A 118 -2.48 15.70 -2.85
CA LEU A 118 -3.04 16.32 -1.65
C LEU A 118 -3.72 17.65 -1.97
N ALA A 119 -3.10 18.49 -2.82
CA ALA A 119 -3.67 19.76 -3.24
C ALA A 119 -4.96 19.57 -4.04
N LEU A 120 -5.01 18.58 -4.94
CA LEU A 120 -6.22 18.22 -5.70
C LEU A 120 -7.32 17.68 -4.77
N GLY A 121 -6.98 16.84 -3.82
CA GLY A 121 -7.93 16.23 -2.90
C GLY A 121 -8.58 17.22 -1.92
N ARG A 122 -7.91 18.33 -1.63
CA ARG A 122 -8.47 19.39 -0.79
C ARG A 122 -9.55 20.22 -1.50
N GLY A 123 -9.53 20.26 -2.82
CA GLY A 123 -10.49 20.99 -3.63
C GLY A 123 -11.67 20.17 -4.13
N GLY A 124 -11.62 18.83 -3.98
CA GLY A 124 -12.65 17.90 -4.43
C GLY A 124 -13.34 17.23 -3.24
N GLY A 125 -14.66 17.35 -3.17
CA GLY A 125 -15.44 16.44 -2.32
C GLY A 125 -15.34 15.00 -2.88
N LEU A 126 -15.72 14.04 -2.06
CA LEU A 126 -15.88 12.64 -2.48
C LEU A 126 -16.75 12.54 -3.74
#